data_765044aaa277022397a714b07084c339
#
_entry.id   765044aaa277022397a714b07084c339
#
_cell.length_a   1.000
_cell.length_b   1.000
_cell.length_c   1.000
_cell.angle_alpha   90.00
_cell.angle_beta   90.00
_cell.angle_gamma   90.00
#
_symmetry.space_group_name_H-M   'P 1'
#
loop_
_entity.id
_entity.type
_entity.pdbx_description
1 polymer ?
#
loop_
_entity_poly.entity_id
_entity_poly.type
_entity_poly.pdbx_seq_one_letter_code
_entity_poly.pdbx_strand_id
1 'polypeptide(L)'
;MGENKNTGQPLAEVFGFPVWNESAQASRYRSQKLCPFNNKVPSCTKDKANSPLGVCSVHHNHEPVVTCPVRFREDWLIVENAARFAFADKVAWTSLTEVKLVDRNGQSAGNIDFVLVAYDDKGRLTDFMSLEVQGVYISGNLRNPFEAWLENPSPNFVWPAGYNSPKPDYLSSSRKRLIPKCCTKAVS
;
A
#
# COMPACT_ATOMS: atom_id res chain seq x y z
N MET A 1 -25.26 -2.17 -8.87
CA MET A 1 -24.12 -1.22 -8.85
C MET A 1 -24.65 0.09 -8.28
N GLY A 2 -24.41 0.36 -6.99
CA GLY A 2 -24.85 1.60 -6.36
C GLY A 2 -23.94 2.73 -6.83
N GLU A 3 -24.52 3.75 -7.46
CA GLU A 3 -23.79 4.98 -7.78
C GLU A 3 -23.27 5.60 -6.49
N ASN A 4 -21.95 5.62 -6.35
CA ASN A 4 -21.26 6.28 -5.26
C ASN A 4 -21.39 7.80 -5.44
N LYS A 5 -22.49 8.39 -4.95
CA LYS A 5 -22.61 9.85 -4.85
C LYS A 5 -21.53 10.30 -3.86
N ASN A 6 -20.47 10.81 -4.41
CA ASN A 6 -19.35 11.37 -3.66
C ASN A 6 -19.83 12.51 -2.74
N THR A 7 -20.04 12.17 -1.49
CA THR A 7 -20.60 13.05 -0.46
C THR A 7 -19.54 13.93 0.23
N GLY A 8 -18.36 14.10 -0.39
CA GLY A 8 -17.25 14.82 0.26
C GLY A 8 -16.49 13.99 1.28
N GLN A 9 -16.83 12.71 1.47
CA GLN A 9 -16.14 11.78 2.35
C GLN A 9 -14.67 11.59 1.90
N PRO A 10 -13.67 12.01 2.70
CA PRO A 10 -12.28 11.95 2.29
C PRO A 10 -11.67 10.56 2.39
N LEU A 11 -12.21 9.66 3.23
CA LEU A 11 -11.77 8.29 3.35
C LEU A 11 -12.42 7.44 2.25
N ALA A 12 -11.62 6.69 1.50
CA ALA A 12 -12.14 5.75 0.49
C ALA A 12 -12.19 4.32 1.04
N GLU A 13 -11.07 3.84 1.60
CA GLU A 13 -10.99 2.50 2.19
C GLU A 13 -10.37 2.55 3.59
N VAL A 14 -10.96 1.81 4.51
CA VAL A 14 -10.49 1.64 5.89
C VAL A 14 -10.44 0.16 6.23
N PHE A 15 -9.26 -0.30 6.68
CA PHE A 15 -8.96 -1.71 6.96
C PHE A 15 -9.34 -2.64 5.79
N GLY A 16 -9.07 -2.18 4.55
CA GLY A 16 -9.25 -2.95 3.32
C GLY A 16 -10.66 -2.91 2.72
N PHE A 17 -11.58 -2.17 3.32
CA PHE A 17 -12.96 -2.09 2.84
C PHE A 17 -13.37 -0.63 2.58
N PRO A 18 -14.14 -0.38 1.50
CA PRO A 18 -14.76 0.93 1.29
C PRO A 18 -15.52 1.40 2.54
N VAL A 19 -15.45 2.69 2.85
CA VAL A 19 -16.06 3.23 4.07
C VAL A 19 -17.57 3.01 4.16
N TRP A 20 -18.25 2.93 3.02
CA TRP A 20 -19.68 2.66 2.90
C TRP A 20 -20.04 1.16 3.03
N ASN A 21 -19.05 0.25 3.06
CA ASN A 21 -19.30 -1.19 3.19
C ASN A 21 -19.59 -1.53 4.66
N GLU A 22 -20.83 -1.91 4.95
CA GLU A 22 -21.33 -2.27 6.28
C GLU A 22 -21.48 -3.78 6.50
N SER A 23 -20.90 -4.60 5.61
CA SER A 23 -20.91 -6.06 5.75
C SER A 23 -20.32 -6.50 7.09
N ALA A 24 -20.74 -7.67 7.58
CA ALA A 24 -20.19 -8.28 8.79
C ALA A 24 -18.66 -8.46 8.70
N GLN A 25 -18.16 -8.74 7.49
CA GLN A 25 -16.71 -8.84 7.24
C GLN A 25 -16.01 -7.49 7.41
N ALA A 26 -16.51 -6.42 6.79
CA ALA A 26 -15.95 -5.08 6.93
C ALA A 26 -15.95 -4.61 8.38
N SER A 27 -17.07 -4.84 9.09
CA SER A 27 -17.21 -4.52 10.51
C SER A 27 -16.20 -5.30 11.38
N ARG A 28 -16.01 -6.59 11.11
CA ARG A 28 -14.98 -7.40 11.78
C ARG A 28 -13.58 -6.87 11.56
N TYR A 29 -13.22 -6.55 10.30
CA TYR A 29 -11.89 -6.05 9.97
C TYR A 29 -11.61 -4.70 10.63
N ARG A 30 -12.58 -3.82 10.71
CA ARG A 30 -12.45 -2.53 11.40
C ARG A 30 -12.33 -2.70 12.92
N SER A 31 -13.18 -3.49 13.54
CA SER A 31 -13.16 -3.70 15.00
C SER A 31 -11.89 -4.40 15.48
N GLN A 32 -11.38 -5.37 14.72
CA GLN A 32 -10.17 -6.14 15.05
C GLN A 32 -8.90 -5.57 14.41
N LYS A 33 -8.99 -4.43 13.69
CA LYS A 33 -7.87 -3.77 13.00
C LYS A 33 -7.10 -4.70 12.06
N LEU A 34 -7.82 -5.53 11.30
CA LEU A 34 -7.23 -6.50 10.38
C LEU A 34 -6.88 -5.87 9.02
N CYS A 35 -6.04 -6.57 8.25
CA CYS A 35 -5.63 -6.19 6.91
C CYS A 35 -5.82 -7.37 5.95
N PRO A 36 -6.69 -7.29 4.93
CA PRO A 36 -6.88 -8.38 3.98
C PRO A 36 -5.70 -8.55 3.01
N PHE A 37 -4.84 -7.54 2.89
CA PHE A 37 -3.72 -7.51 1.95
C PHE A 37 -2.38 -7.92 2.58
N ASN A 38 -2.34 -8.09 3.91
CA ASN A 38 -1.11 -8.49 4.60
C ASN A 38 -1.02 -10.02 4.67
N ASN A 39 -0.10 -10.58 3.92
CA ASN A 39 0.11 -12.03 3.84
C ASN A 39 1.01 -12.61 4.94
N LYS A 40 1.58 -11.77 5.81
CA LYS A 40 2.45 -12.22 6.91
C LYS A 40 1.71 -12.35 8.23
N VAL A 41 0.88 -11.35 8.54
CA VAL A 41 0.07 -11.30 9.75
C VAL A 41 -1.32 -10.77 9.43
N PRO A 42 -2.37 -11.21 10.12
CA PRO A 42 -3.73 -10.76 9.84
C PRO A 42 -3.97 -9.28 10.21
N SER A 43 -3.17 -8.73 11.12
CA SER A 43 -3.32 -7.37 11.62
C SER A 43 -2.79 -6.32 10.65
N CYS A 44 -3.42 -5.15 10.65
CA CYS A 44 -2.85 -3.97 9.98
C CYS A 44 -1.56 -3.54 10.67
N THR A 45 -0.49 -3.33 9.90
CA THR A 45 0.83 -2.93 10.41
C THR A 45 1.21 -1.50 10.06
N LYS A 46 0.29 -0.74 9.46
CA LYS A 46 0.55 0.64 9.04
C LYS A 46 0.75 1.56 10.24
N ASP A 47 1.87 2.27 10.26
CA ASP A 47 2.30 3.23 11.29
C ASP A 47 2.69 2.53 12.61
N LYS A 48 1.78 2.37 13.57
CA LYS A 48 2.07 1.77 14.89
C LYS A 48 1.39 0.41 15.04
N ALA A 49 2.14 -0.60 15.44
CA ALA A 49 1.60 -1.96 15.60
C ALA A 49 0.40 -2.04 16.56
N ASN A 50 0.46 -1.33 17.69
CA ASN A 50 -0.61 -1.34 18.71
C ASN A 50 -1.78 -0.40 18.38
N SER A 51 -1.57 0.57 17.51
CA SER A 51 -2.59 1.52 17.05
C SER A 51 -2.39 1.82 15.56
N PRO A 52 -2.68 0.85 14.68
CA PRO A 52 -2.43 1.00 13.26
C PRO A 52 -3.33 2.08 12.65
N LEU A 53 -2.76 2.82 11.69
CA LEU A 53 -3.50 3.74 10.85
C LEU A 53 -4.15 2.96 9.72
N GLY A 54 -5.41 2.56 9.88
CA GLY A 54 -6.15 1.66 8.99
C GLY A 54 -6.56 2.24 7.63
N VAL A 55 -6.13 3.46 7.27
CA VAL A 55 -6.49 4.11 6.00
C VAL A 55 -5.70 3.47 4.85
N CYS A 56 -6.39 2.77 3.96
CA CYS A 56 -5.79 2.13 2.78
C CYS A 56 -5.76 3.10 1.59
N SER A 57 -6.85 3.86 1.38
CA SER A 57 -6.95 4.88 0.35
C SER A 57 -7.82 6.06 0.81
N VAL A 58 -7.66 7.20 0.15
CA VAL A 58 -8.42 8.43 0.37
C VAL A 58 -8.99 8.92 -0.95
N HIS A 59 -10.06 9.70 -0.90
CA HIS A 59 -10.56 10.38 -2.10
C HIS A 59 -9.76 11.66 -2.36
N HIS A 60 -9.39 11.88 -3.62
CA HIS A 60 -8.84 13.12 -4.12
C HIS A 60 -9.41 13.40 -5.51
N ASN A 61 -10.05 14.55 -5.68
CA ASN A 61 -10.77 14.89 -6.92
C ASN A 61 -11.72 13.79 -7.38
N HIS A 62 -12.49 13.22 -6.43
CA HIS A 62 -13.47 12.14 -6.64
C HIS A 62 -12.90 10.76 -6.95
N GLU A 63 -11.57 10.62 -7.09
CA GLU A 63 -10.92 9.35 -7.35
C GLU A 63 -10.26 8.78 -6.08
N PRO A 64 -10.29 7.45 -5.87
CA PRO A 64 -9.58 6.82 -4.77
C PRO A 64 -8.07 6.83 -5.04
N VAL A 65 -7.31 7.27 -4.06
CA VAL A 65 -5.85 7.33 -4.10
C VAL A 65 -5.27 6.41 -3.03
N VAL A 66 -4.52 5.42 -3.46
CA VAL A 66 -3.88 4.44 -2.55
C VAL A 66 -2.78 5.11 -1.74
N THR A 67 -2.89 5.02 -0.41
CA THR A 67 -1.93 5.60 0.54
C THR A 67 -1.13 4.54 1.31
N CYS A 68 -1.54 3.29 1.23
CA CYS A 68 -0.89 2.18 1.90
C CYS A 68 -0.21 1.26 0.87
N PRO A 69 1.12 1.08 0.88
CA PRO A 69 1.81 0.21 -0.08
C PRO A 69 1.37 -1.27 0.04
N VAL A 70 0.94 -1.73 1.22
CA VAL A 70 0.42 -3.09 1.39
C VAL A 70 -0.85 -3.34 0.57
N ARG A 71 -1.63 -2.28 0.25
CA ARG A 71 -2.81 -2.35 -0.60
C ARG A 71 -2.51 -2.89 -2.01
N PHE A 72 -1.30 -2.68 -2.52
CA PHE A 72 -0.85 -3.20 -3.83
C PHE A 72 -0.64 -4.72 -3.86
N ARG A 73 -0.76 -5.40 -2.70
CA ARG A 73 -0.71 -6.87 -2.64
C ARG A 73 -2.06 -7.55 -2.90
N GLU A 74 -3.11 -6.77 -3.19
CA GLU A 74 -4.42 -7.32 -3.54
C GLU A 74 -4.30 -8.25 -4.75
N ASP A 75 -4.71 -9.51 -4.54
CA ASP A 75 -4.72 -10.59 -5.53
C ASP A 75 -3.42 -10.72 -6.34
N TRP A 76 -2.32 -10.15 -5.86
CA TRP A 76 -1.00 -10.12 -6.52
C TRP A 76 -0.99 -9.51 -7.92
N LEU A 77 -2.02 -8.77 -8.31
CA LEU A 77 -2.20 -8.19 -9.65
C LEU A 77 -1.01 -7.38 -10.15
N ILE A 78 -0.42 -6.55 -9.28
CA ILE A 78 0.75 -5.74 -9.67
C ILE A 78 1.98 -6.60 -9.95
N VAL A 79 2.16 -7.67 -9.18
CA VAL A 79 3.30 -8.61 -9.32
C VAL A 79 3.14 -9.44 -10.59
N GLU A 80 1.94 -9.95 -10.87
CA GLU A 80 1.65 -10.67 -12.11
C GLU A 80 1.83 -9.81 -13.36
N ASN A 81 1.35 -8.56 -13.33
CA ASN A 81 1.54 -7.63 -14.43
C ASN A 81 3.02 -7.29 -14.65
N ALA A 82 3.79 -7.13 -13.56
CA ALA A 82 5.22 -6.91 -13.65
C ALA A 82 5.95 -8.14 -14.23
N ALA A 83 5.57 -9.35 -13.82
CA ALA A 83 6.13 -10.58 -14.37
C ALA A 83 5.85 -10.72 -15.89
N ARG A 84 4.62 -10.43 -16.32
CA ARG A 84 4.25 -10.45 -17.75
C ARG A 84 5.01 -9.40 -18.57
N PHE A 85 5.38 -8.29 -17.96
CA PHE A 85 6.19 -7.26 -18.60
C PHE A 85 7.66 -7.68 -18.73
N ALA A 86 8.21 -8.32 -17.68
CA ALA A 86 9.64 -8.60 -17.58
C ALA A 86 10.06 -9.91 -18.25
N PHE A 87 9.22 -10.93 -18.15
CA PHE A 87 9.59 -12.29 -18.57
C PHE A 87 8.84 -12.71 -19.85
N ALA A 88 9.48 -13.57 -20.64
CA ALA A 88 8.84 -14.16 -21.81
C ALA A 88 7.64 -15.04 -21.43
N ASP A 89 6.71 -15.22 -22.34
CA ASP A 89 5.56 -16.08 -22.18
C ASP A 89 5.98 -17.51 -21.75
N LYS A 90 5.20 -18.09 -20.82
CA LYS A 90 5.38 -19.47 -20.33
C LYS A 90 6.65 -19.72 -19.51
N VAL A 91 7.38 -18.71 -19.12
CA VAL A 91 8.51 -18.86 -18.18
C VAL A 91 7.96 -19.09 -16.77
N ALA A 92 8.50 -20.07 -16.06
CA ALA A 92 8.19 -20.30 -14.66
C ALA A 92 8.86 -19.19 -13.83
N TRP A 93 8.11 -18.60 -12.91
CA TRP A 93 8.61 -17.52 -12.05
C TRP A 93 8.01 -17.60 -10.64
N THR A 94 8.64 -16.92 -9.71
CA THR A 94 8.16 -16.71 -8.34
C THR A 94 8.49 -15.30 -7.87
N SER A 95 7.94 -14.89 -6.73
CA SER A 95 8.24 -13.59 -6.12
C SER A 95 8.71 -13.73 -4.69
N LEU A 96 9.69 -12.92 -4.32
CA LEU A 96 10.15 -12.71 -2.96
C LEU A 96 9.73 -11.31 -2.52
N THR A 97 9.32 -11.15 -1.26
CA THR A 97 8.88 -9.86 -0.71
C THR A 97 9.84 -9.35 0.35
N GLU A 98 10.03 -8.03 0.39
CA GLU A 98 10.87 -7.36 1.41
C GLU A 98 12.29 -7.93 1.48
N VAL A 99 12.90 -8.10 0.32
CA VAL A 99 14.26 -8.65 0.19
C VAL A 99 15.25 -7.65 0.74
N LYS A 100 15.94 -8.02 1.81
CA LYS A 100 16.95 -7.17 2.45
C LYS A 100 18.18 -7.05 1.55
N LEU A 101 18.57 -5.81 1.28
CA LEU A 101 19.84 -5.50 0.63
C LEU A 101 20.90 -5.20 1.67
N VAL A 102 22.10 -5.65 1.38
CA VAL A 102 23.31 -5.28 2.11
C VAL A 102 24.34 -4.71 1.14
N ASP A 103 25.06 -3.70 1.58
CA ASP A 103 26.18 -3.17 0.81
C ASP A 103 27.40 -4.09 0.88
N ARG A 104 28.48 -3.72 0.17
CA ARG A 104 29.75 -4.46 0.18
C ARG A 104 30.41 -4.56 1.56
N ASN A 105 30.00 -3.76 2.53
CA ASN A 105 30.50 -3.78 3.90
C ASN A 105 29.58 -4.55 4.84
N GLY A 106 28.51 -5.20 4.33
CA GLY A 106 27.50 -5.90 5.11
C GLY A 106 26.50 -4.99 5.81
N GLN A 107 26.49 -3.68 5.52
CA GLN A 107 25.56 -2.74 6.10
C GLN A 107 24.21 -2.80 5.34
N SER A 108 23.11 -2.52 6.04
CA SER A 108 21.78 -2.52 5.42
C SER A 108 21.65 -1.37 4.41
N ALA A 109 21.39 -1.70 3.14
CA ALA A 109 21.06 -0.76 2.07
C ALA A 109 19.55 -0.62 1.85
N GLY A 110 18.72 -1.17 2.76
CA GLY A 110 17.25 -1.15 2.69
C GLY A 110 16.66 -2.48 2.23
N ASN A 111 15.37 -2.45 1.90
CA ASN A 111 14.66 -3.61 1.39
C ASN A 111 14.07 -3.30 0.01
N ILE A 112 14.08 -4.28 -0.88
CA ILE A 112 13.30 -4.26 -2.12
C ILE A 112 11.89 -4.78 -1.80
N ASP A 113 10.84 -4.07 -2.24
CA ASP A 113 9.46 -4.45 -1.95
C ASP A 113 9.13 -5.82 -2.55
N PHE A 114 9.52 -6.06 -3.82
CA PHE A 114 9.39 -7.35 -4.50
C PHE A 114 10.59 -7.63 -5.40
N VAL A 115 11.06 -8.87 -5.39
CA VAL A 115 12.00 -9.41 -6.39
C VAL A 115 11.30 -10.56 -7.10
N LEU A 116 11.09 -10.44 -8.40
CA LEU A 116 10.57 -11.49 -9.25
C LEU A 116 11.74 -12.27 -9.83
N VAL A 117 11.63 -13.58 -9.84
CA VAL A 117 12.72 -14.48 -10.24
C VAL A 117 12.17 -15.49 -11.23
N ALA A 118 12.73 -15.53 -12.44
CA ALA A 118 12.45 -16.53 -13.45
C ALA A 118 13.44 -17.70 -13.33
N TYR A 119 12.96 -18.93 -13.57
CA TYR A 119 13.78 -20.14 -13.45
C TYR A 119 13.43 -21.19 -14.51
N ASP A 120 14.40 -22.05 -14.81
CA ASP A 120 14.24 -23.15 -15.74
C ASP A 120 13.65 -24.42 -15.06
N ASP A 121 13.39 -25.46 -15.85
CA ASP A 121 12.84 -26.74 -15.37
C ASP A 121 13.74 -27.47 -14.34
N LYS A 122 15.02 -27.04 -14.22
CA LYS A 122 15.97 -27.56 -13.22
C LYS A 122 16.04 -26.68 -11.97
N GLY A 123 15.21 -25.63 -11.90
CA GLY A 123 15.20 -24.67 -10.80
C GLY A 123 16.37 -23.67 -10.83
N ARG A 124 17.11 -23.54 -11.94
CA ARG A 124 18.19 -22.56 -12.06
C ARG A 124 17.64 -21.21 -12.45
N LEU A 125 18.09 -20.18 -11.77
CA LEU A 125 17.72 -18.80 -12.07
C LEU A 125 18.15 -18.42 -13.48
N THR A 126 17.22 -17.94 -14.28
CA THR A 126 17.43 -17.50 -15.66
C THR A 126 17.35 -15.99 -15.81
N ASP A 127 16.50 -15.33 -15.00
CA ASP A 127 16.34 -13.88 -15.02
C ASP A 127 15.73 -13.39 -13.72
N PHE A 128 15.79 -12.08 -13.45
CA PHE A 128 15.14 -11.45 -12.31
C PHE A 128 14.81 -9.99 -12.57
N MET A 129 13.80 -9.47 -11.87
CA MET A 129 13.54 -8.04 -11.80
C MET A 129 13.17 -7.61 -10.38
N SER A 130 13.43 -6.36 -10.06
CA SER A 130 12.96 -5.72 -8.84
C SER A 130 11.74 -4.84 -9.14
N LEU A 131 10.76 -4.86 -8.21
CA LEU A 131 9.58 -4.00 -8.27
C LEU A 131 9.46 -3.24 -6.95
N GLU A 132 9.44 -1.91 -7.06
CA GLU A 132 9.18 -0.99 -5.95
C GLU A 132 7.78 -0.41 -6.05
N VAL A 133 7.07 -0.38 -4.95
CA VAL A 133 5.73 0.22 -4.86
C VAL A 133 5.72 1.37 -3.86
N GLN A 134 4.99 2.41 -4.18
CA GLN A 134 4.87 3.57 -3.30
C GLN A 134 3.42 4.06 -3.25
N GLY A 135 2.78 3.92 -2.09
CA GLY A 135 1.52 4.60 -1.82
C GLY A 135 1.72 6.12 -1.78
N VAL A 136 0.68 6.88 -2.13
CA VAL A 136 0.73 8.33 -2.06
C VAL A 136 0.86 8.78 -0.59
N TYR A 137 1.85 9.62 -0.33
CA TYR A 137 2.05 10.22 0.98
C TYR A 137 0.95 11.23 1.29
N ILE A 138 0.43 11.20 2.51
CA ILE A 138 -0.50 12.19 3.01
C ILE A 138 0.28 13.15 3.89
N SER A 139 0.33 14.41 3.50
CA SER A 139 0.83 15.50 4.35
C SER A 139 -0.23 15.90 5.38
N GLY A 140 0.19 16.52 6.47
CA GLY A 140 -0.71 16.89 7.56
C GLY A 140 -1.01 15.74 8.52
N ASN A 141 -1.95 15.96 9.42
CA ASN A 141 -2.32 14.99 10.45
C ASN A 141 -3.49 14.11 9.98
N LEU A 142 -3.18 12.91 9.51
CA LEU A 142 -4.20 11.94 9.10
C LEU A 142 -4.78 11.16 10.29
N ARG A 143 -4.00 10.99 11.36
CA ARG A 143 -4.38 10.13 12.49
C ARG A 143 -5.60 10.64 13.24
N ASN A 144 -5.61 11.90 13.65
CA ASN A 144 -6.70 12.45 14.43
C ASN A 144 -8.07 12.39 13.70
N PRO A 145 -8.20 12.83 12.44
CA PRO A 145 -9.48 12.70 11.73
C PRO A 145 -9.86 11.24 11.44
N PHE A 146 -8.88 10.34 11.26
CA PHE A 146 -9.16 8.91 11.12
C PHE A 146 -9.72 8.32 12.41
N GLU A 147 -9.13 8.62 13.56
CA GLU A 147 -9.60 8.15 14.88
C GLU A 147 -11.00 8.70 15.18
N ALA A 148 -11.25 9.99 14.91
CA ALA A 148 -12.58 10.58 15.06
C ALA A 148 -13.64 9.90 14.18
N TRP A 149 -13.29 9.56 12.93
CA TRP A 149 -14.20 8.79 12.07
C TRP A 149 -14.41 7.38 12.59
N LEU A 150 -13.38 6.72 13.13
CA LEU A 150 -13.48 5.34 13.62
C LEU A 150 -14.38 5.25 14.86
N GLU A 151 -14.37 6.29 15.72
CA GLU A 151 -15.27 6.39 16.88
C GLU A 151 -16.73 6.62 16.49
N ASN A 152 -16.97 7.38 15.42
CA ASN A 152 -18.31 7.69 14.94
C ASN A 152 -18.35 7.69 13.40
N PRO A 153 -18.38 6.50 12.76
CA PRO A 153 -18.41 6.37 11.32
C PRO A 153 -19.62 7.11 10.70
N SER A 154 -19.35 8.01 9.75
CA SER A 154 -20.36 8.76 9.05
C SER A 154 -20.07 8.82 7.55
N PRO A 155 -21.05 8.61 6.68
CA PRO A 155 -20.89 8.78 5.24
C PRO A 155 -20.61 10.24 4.84
N ASN A 156 -21.00 11.20 5.69
CA ASN A 156 -20.82 12.63 5.48
C ASN A 156 -19.61 13.19 6.23
N PHE A 157 -18.68 12.34 6.64
CA PHE A 157 -17.47 12.78 7.32
C PHE A 157 -16.63 13.68 6.41
N VAL A 158 -16.12 14.78 6.97
CA VAL A 158 -15.31 15.78 6.25
C VAL A 158 -13.99 15.97 7.01
N TRP A 159 -12.88 16.16 6.28
CA TRP A 159 -11.62 16.54 6.91
C TRP A 159 -11.77 17.84 7.71
N PRO A 160 -11.19 17.94 8.90
CA PRO A 160 -11.13 19.21 9.59
C PRO A 160 -10.38 20.24 8.72
N ALA A 161 -10.98 21.41 8.55
CA ALA A 161 -10.32 22.51 7.85
C ALA A 161 -9.15 23.07 8.67
N GLY A 162 -8.05 23.46 8.01
CA GLY A 162 -6.94 24.11 8.68
C GLY A 162 -5.57 23.83 8.07
N TYR A 163 -4.56 24.46 8.64
CA TYR A 163 -3.16 24.37 8.17
C TYR A 163 -2.62 22.95 8.12
N ASN A 164 -3.04 22.09 9.04
CA ASN A 164 -2.57 20.71 9.17
C ASN A 164 -3.56 19.67 8.64
N SER A 165 -4.50 20.05 7.77
CA SER A 165 -5.45 19.14 7.14
C SER A 165 -4.75 18.10 6.29
N PRO A 166 -5.18 16.82 6.36
CA PRO A 166 -4.62 15.78 5.51
C PRO A 166 -4.87 16.05 4.03
N LYS A 167 -3.82 15.90 3.22
CA LYS A 167 -3.93 16.00 1.75
C LYS A 167 -2.89 15.13 1.05
N PRO A 168 -3.21 14.55 -0.12
CA PRO A 168 -2.25 13.84 -0.94
C PRO A 168 -1.08 14.74 -1.37
N ASP A 169 0.13 14.24 -1.17
CA ASP A 169 1.37 14.92 -1.57
C ASP A 169 2.14 14.05 -2.58
N TYR A 170 1.77 14.19 -3.84
CA TYR A 170 2.37 13.42 -4.93
C TYR A 170 3.84 13.74 -5.15
N LEU A 171 4.23 14.99 -4.93
CA LEU A 171 5.61 15.42 -5.10
C LEU A 171 6.54 14.79 -4.07
N SER A 172 6.13 14.75 -2.81
CA SER A 172 6.90 14.06 -1.76
C SER A 172 6.92 12.55 -1.99
N SER A 173 5.84 11.97 -2.51
CA SER A 173 5.77 10.54 -2.82
C SER A 173 6.78 10.15 -3.90
N SER A 174 6.86 10.90 -5.00
CA SER A 174 7.78 10.61 -6.10
C SER A 174 9.22 11.01 -5.78
N ARG A 175 9.47 12.30 -5.48
CA ARG A 175 10.83 12.84 -5.34
C ARG A 175 11.54 12.44 -4.07
N LYS A 176 10.83 12.44 -2.93
CA LYS A 176 11.48 12.22 -1.63
C LYS A 176 11.44 10.77 -1.16
N ARG A 177 10.61 9.93 -1.78
CA ARG A 177 10.42 8.53 -1.34
C ARG A 177 10.76 7.52 -2.42
N LEU A 178 10.12 7.55 -3.60
CA LEU A 178 10.33 6.54 -4.62
C LEU A 178 11.69 6.69 -5.30
N ILE A 179 12.03 7.89 -5.80
CA ILE A 179 13.32 8.12 -6.50
C ILE A 179 14.54 7.76 -5.63
N PRO A 180 14.66 8.20 -4.37
CA PRO A 180 15.78 7.80 -3.53
C PRO A 180 15.87 6.29 -3.31
N LYS A 181 14.74 5.58 -3.13
CA LYS A 181 14.71 4.12 -3.03
C LYS A 181 15.34 3.46 -4.26
N CYS A 182 14.91 3.87 -5.47
CA CYS A 182 15.42 3.32 -6.72
C CYS A 182 16.91 3.64 -6.92
N CYS A 183 17.34 4.88 -6.67
CA CYS A 183 18.75 5.28 -6.85
C CYS A 183 19.70 4.57 -5.89
N THR A 184 19.34 4.46 -4.61
CA THR A 184 20.19 3.78 -3.61
C THR A 184 20.41 2.31 -3.97
N LYS A 185 19.36 1.65 -4.49
CA LYS A 185 19.41 0.22 -4.84
C LYS A 185 20.13 -0.07 -6.16
N ALA A 186 20.20 0.90 -7.07
CA ALA A 186 20.91 0.75 -8.35
C ALA A 186 22.45 0.82 -8.20
N VAL A 187 22.96 1.32 -7.09
CA VAL A 187 24.40 1.53 -6.83
C VAL A 187 24.99 0.47 -5.86
N SER A 188 24.13 -0.36 -5.29
CA SER A 188 24.51 -1.42 -4.34
C SER A 188 24.84 -2.73 -5.04
#